data_f3f028c2492796b28868742667a37202
#
_entry.id   f3f028c2492796b28868742667a37202
#
_cell.length_a   1.000
_cell.length_b   1.000
_cell.length_c   1.000
_cell.angle_alpha   90.00
_cell.angle_beta   90.00
_cell.angle_gamma   90.00
#
_symmetry.space_group_name_H-M   'P 1'
#
loop_
_entity.id
_entity.type
_entity.pdbx_description
1 polymer ?
#
loop_
_entity_poly.entity_id
_entity_poly.type
_entity_poly.pdbx_seq_one_letter_code
_entity_poly.pdbx_strand_id
1 'polypeptide(L)'
;EGIRKYPEYKRIGILKNIQENILQKSIQTTFNKAVKPQSVLKIKLASQNLSVLQLSVYKINGTAVEYYTYLQNRRTDKSLYPNRTMVETRAVNIISDPNFEEVRSEIEIKTGDYGIYEFVLEEKGSKNDNEKAFGFFTVTDFAFIQRTSRENFSDIYVIDRIKGTPIKDVTLNTYNTKWDGNAYQIKKKKK
;
A
#
# COMPACT_ATOMS: atom_id res chain seq x y z
N GLU A 1 23.46 6.37 -28.72
CA GLU A 1 24.28 6.86 -29.86
C GLU A 1 23.41 7.08 -31.10
N GLY A 2 22.58 6.12 -31.57
CA GLY A 2 21.75 6.19 -32.79
C GLY A 2 20.78 7.37 -32.80
N ILE A 3 20.08 7.64 -31.69
CA ILE A 3 19.11 8.75 -31.57
C ILE A 3 19.81 10.11 -31.78
N ARG A 4 21.03 10.27 -31.26
CA ARG A 4 21.79 11.53 -31.37
C ARG A 4 22.41 11.69 -32.77
N LYS A 5 22.80 10.58 -33.41
CA LYS A 5 23.45 10.57 -34.72
C LYS A 5 22.48 10.76 -35.88
N TYR A 6 21.25 10.30 -35.73
CA TYR A 6 20.23 10.31 -36.79
C TYR A 6 18.89 10.88 -36.30
N PRO A 7 18.82 12.16 -35.90
CA PRO A 7 17.62 12.76 -35.30
C PRO A 7 16.41 12.81 -36.25
N GLU A 8 16.66 12.88 -37.54
CA GLU A 8 15.63 12.96 -38.60
C GLU A 8 15.14 11.59 -39.11
N TYR A 9 15.62 10.51 -38.49
CA TYR A 9 15.21 9.18 -38.94
C TYR A 9 13.69 8.95 -38.70
N LYS A 10 12.98 8.51 -39.75
CA LYS A 10 11.51 8.37 -39.76
C LYS A 10 10.92 7.61 -38.56
N ARG A 11 11.66 6.67 -37.97
CA ARG A 11 11.25 5.87 -36.79
C ARG A 11 11.94 6.29 -35.50
N ILE A 12 12.52 7.49 -35.45
CA ILE A 12 13.25 7.98 -34.26
C ILE A 12 12.35 8.02 -33.02
N GLY A 13 11.05 8.29 -33.20
CA GLY A 13 10.07 8.24 -32.11
C GLY A 13 9.95 6.88 -31.43
N ILE A 14 10.02 5.80 -32.20
CA ILE A 14 9.99 4.44 -31.65
C ILE A 14 11.25 4.18 -30.80
N LEU A 15 12.43 4.60 -31.28
CA LEU A 15 13.69 4.43 -30.52
C LEU A 15 13.68 5.28 -29.22
N LYS A 16 13.12 6.50 -29.27
CA LYS A 16 12.96 7.33 -28.06
C LYS A 16 12.02 6.67 -27.06
N ASN A 17 10.86 6.18 -27.49
CA ASN A 17 9.91 5.49 -26.60
C ASN A 17 10.53 4.22 -25.98
N ILE A 18 11.29 3.44 -26.75
CA ILE A 18 12.00 2.28 -26.22
C ILE A 18 13.02 2.70 -25.16
N GLN A 19 13.79 3.74 -25.42
CA GLN A 19 14.76 4.28 -24.46
C GLN A 19 14.08 4.77 -23.17
N GLU A 20 12.98 5.51 -23.30
CA GLU A 20 12.18 5.99 -22.17
C GLU A 20 11.64 4.83 -21.33
N ASN A 21 11.10 3.77 -21.98
CA ASN A 21 10.60 2.59 -21.28
C ASN A 21 11.73 1.84 -20.55
N ILE A 22 12.91 1.71 -21.15
CA ILE A 22 14.07 1.07 -20.50
C ILE A 22 14.54 1.87 -19.29
N LEU A 23 14.55 3.21 -19.39
CA LEU A 23 15.02 4.11 -18.32
C LEU A 23 13.93 4.45 -17.30
N GLN A 24 12.68 4.01 -17.54
CA GLN A 24 11.58 4.30 -16.63
C GLN A 24 11.85 3.71 -15.25
N LYS A 25 11.69 4.53 -14.23
CA LYS A 25 11.71 4.09 -12.85
C LYS A 25 10.35 3.54 -12.46
N SER A 26 10.35 2.43 -11.75
CA SER A 26 9.11 1.85 -11.23
C SER A 26 9.32 1.17 -9.89
N ILE A 27 8.25 1.11 -9.10
CA ILE A 27 8.22 0.46 -7.81
C ILE A 27 6.85 -0.19 -7.58
N GLN A 28 6.85 -1.46 -7.22
CA GLN A 28 5.65 -2.21 -6.85
C GLN A 28 5.89 -2.96 -5.55
N THR A 29 4.86 -3.08 -4.72
CA THR A 29 4.95 -3.74 -3.43
C THR A 29 3.85 -4.78 -3.24
N THR A 30 4.21 -5.89 -2.58
CA THR A 30 3.26 -6.91 -2.13
C THR A 30 3.56 -7.25 -0.68
N PHE A 31 2.54 -7.26 0.17
CA PHE A 31 2.68 -7.48 1.60
C PHE A 31 1.38 -7.95 2.25
N ASN A 32 1.49 -8.47 3.47
CA ASN A 32 0.31 -8.84 4.27
C ASN A 32 -0.33 -7.61 4.89
N LYS A 33 -1.63 -7.41 4.64
CA LYS A 33 -2.40 -6.28 5.16
C LYS A 33 -2.70 -6.35 6.67
N ALA A 34 -2.40 -7.46 7.31
CA ALA A 34 -2.61 -7.61 8.75
C ALA A 34 -1.49 -8.46 9.36
N VAL A 35 -0.90 -7.95 10.42
CA VAL A 35 0.24 -8.56 11.14
C VAL A 35 0.02 -8.48 12.64
N LYS A 36 0.78 -9.26 13.39
CA LYS A 36 0.75 -9.25 14.87
C LYS A 36 1.49 -8.04 15.42
N PRO A 37 1.15 -7.59 16.64
CA PRO A 37 1.99 -6.65 17.36
C PRO A 37 3.37 -7.24 17.62
N GLN A 38 4.37 -6.37 17.72
CA GLN A 38 5.77 -6.71 18.01
C GLN A 38 6.33 -7.83 17.11
N SER A 39 5.92 -7.82 15.83
CA SER A 39 6.38 -8.76 14.82
C SER A 39 7.06 -7.99 13.67
N VAL A 40 7.30 -8.67 12.58
CA VAL A 40 7.92 -8.10 11.39
C VAL A 40 6.94 -8.20 10.22
N LEU A 41 6.63 -7.07 9.60
CA LEU A 41 5.98 -7.02 8.30
C LEU A 41 7.04 -7.12 7.22
N LYS A 42 6.93 -8.11 6.36
CA LYS A 42 7.77 -8.27 5.17
C LYS A 42 7.05 -7.69 3.96
N ILE A 43 7.72 -6.75 3.28
CA ILE A 43 7.25 -6.14 2.05
C ILE A 43 8.13 -6.67 0.92
N LYS A 44 7.55 -7.42 0.01
CA LYS A 44 8.20 -7.81 -1.24
C LYS A 44 8.16 -6.62 -2.18
N LEU A 45 9.30 -6.25 -2.69
CA LEU A 45 9.53 -5.12 -3.56
C LEU A 45 9.96 -5.60 -4.93
N ALA A 46 9.32 -5.13 -5.98
CA ALA A 46 9.80 -5.18 -7.34
C ALA A 46 10.11 -3.75 -7.79
N SER A 47 11.35 -3.49 -8.18
CA SER A 47 11.82 -2.15 -8.53
C SER A 47 12.68 -2.17 -9.78
N GLN A 48 12.63 -1.09 -10.56
CA GLN A 48 13.44 -0.91 -11.74
C GLN A 48 14.06 0.49 -11.72
N ASN A 49 15.36 0.57 -12.01
CA ASN A 49 16.13 1.82 -12.11
C ASN A 49 16.14 2.67 -10.84
N LEU A 50 15.99 2.03 -9.67
CA LEU A 50 16.03 2.68 -8.37
C LEU A 50 17.17 2.08 -7.54
N SER A 51 17.90 2.91 -6.82
CA SER A 51 19.05 2.49 -5.99
C SER A 51 18.85 2.75 -4.50
N VAL A 52 18.18 3.84 -4.17
CA VAL A 52 17.94 4.23 -2.77
C VAL A 52 16.53 4.75 -2.64
N LEU A 53 15.77 4.16 -1.72
CA LEU A 53 14.43 4.60 -1.37
C LEU A 53 14.40 5.14 0.06
N GLN A 54 13.55 6.11 0.30
CA GLN A 54 13.17 6.55 1.64
C GLN A 54 11.93 5.75 2.06
N LEU A 55 12.06 4.92 3.09
CA LEU A 55 10.93 4.34 3.78
C LEU A 55 10.46 5.30 4.87
N SER A 56 9.17 5.58 4.90
CA SER A 56 8.50 6.30 6.00
C SER A 56 7.29 5.52 6.45
N VAL A 57 7.16 5.30 7.75
CA VAL A 57 6.05 4.56 8.36
C VAL A 57 5.29 5.49 9.31
N TYR A 58 3.98 5.48 9.22
CA TYR A 58 3.09 6.33 9.99
C TYR A 58 2.04 5.50 10.72
N LYS A 59 1.76 5.85 11.97
CA LYS A 59 0.60 5.37 12.70
C LYS A 59 -0.58 6.31 12.46
N ILE A 60 -1.73 5.77 12.15
CA ILE A 60 -2.98 6.52 11.92
C ILE A 60 -3.60 6.86 13.28
N ASN A 61 -3.89 8.14 13.51
CA ASN A 61 -4.44 8.66 14.76
C ASN A 61 -5.96 8.85 14.68
N GLY A 62 -6.65 8.09 13.89
CA GLY A 62 -8.10 8.18 13.73
C GLY A 62 -8.77 6.83 13.94
N THR A 63 -10.08 6.83 13.83
CA THR A 63 -10.85 5.60 13.80
C THR A 63 -10.66 4.88 12.45
N ALA A 64 -10.87 3.57 12.44
CA ALA A 64 -10.83 2.80 11.20
C ALA A 64 -11.87 3.32 10.18
N VAL A 65 -13.02 3.83 10.65
CA VAL A 65 -14.07 4.39 9.78
C VAL A 65 -13.60 5.68 9.10
N GLU A 66 -13.00 6.60 9.85
CA GLU A 66 -12.45 7.84 9.31
C GLU A 66 -11.38 7.58 8.27
N TYR A 67 -10.44 6.69 8.59
CA TYR A 67 -9.38 6.32 7.66
C TYR A 67 -9.94 5.64 6.40
N TYR A 68 -10.89 4.70 6.55
CA TYR A 68 -11.52 4.05 5.42
C TYR A 68 -12.31 5.03 4.55
N THR A 69 -13.03 5.98 5.17
CA THR A 69 -13.73 7.06 4.45
C THR A 69 -12.76 7.89 3.62
N TYR A 70 -11.62 8.23 4.20
CA TYR A 70 -10.55 8.93 3.48
C TYR A 70 -10.06 8.12 2.27
N LEU A 71 -9.76 6.84 2.45
CA LEU A 71 -9.30 5.97 1.35
C LEU A 71 -10.32 5.88 0.21
N GLN A 72 -11.62 5.82 0.52
CA GLN A 72 -12.69 5.78 -0.49
C GLN A 72 -12.81 7.08 -1.27
N ASN A 73 -12.59 8.23 -0.63
CA ASN A 73 -12.70 9.54 -1.23
C ASN A 73 -11.41 10.03 -1.90
N ARG A 74 -10.31 9.36 -1.64
CA ARG A 74 -9.01 9.62 -2.24
C ARG A 74 -9.02 9.19 -3.71
N ARG A 75 -9.26 10.11 -4.64
CA ARG A 75 -9.40 9.80 -6.07
C ARG A 75 -8.06 9.43 -6.73
N THR A 76 -7.30 10.40 -7.17
CA THR A 76 -6.04 10.21 -7.91
C THR A 76 -4.83 10.67 -7.13
N ASP A 77 -5.06 11.46 -6.14
CA ASP A 77 -4.06 12.03 -5.26
C ASP A 77 -3.58 10.94 -4.28
N LYS A 78 -2.33 10.55 -4.39
CA LYS A 78 -1.66 9.64 -3.45
C LYS A 78 -1.29 10.36 -2.14
N SER A 79 -2.04 11.41 -1.75
CA SER A 79 -1.84 12.09 -0.49
C SER A 79 -1.96 11.11 0.67
N LEU A 80 -1.18 11.35 1.69
CA LEU A 80 -1.20 10.55 2.89
C LEU A 80 -2.30 11.05 3.83
N TYR A 81 -2.85 10.14 4.66
CA TYR A 81 -3.84 10.52 5.65
C TYR A 81 -3.33 11.64 6.56
N PRO A 82 -4.06 12.77 6.70
CA PRO A 82 -3.54 13.95 7.40
C PRO A 82 -3.32 13.72 8.90
N ASN A 83 -4.22 12.98 9.58
CA ASN A 83 -4.14 12.71 11.00
C ASN A 83 -3.30 11.46 11.31
N ARG A 84 -1.98 11.59 11.20
CA ARG A 84 -1.02 10.50 11.42
C ARG A 84 0.22 10.98 12.18
N THR A 85 0.92 10.06 12.79
CA THR A 85 2.22 10.28 13.43
C THR A 85 3.28 9.42 12.78
N MET A 86 4.40 10.02 12.39
CA MET A 86 5.56 9.28 11.89
C MET A 86 6.16 8.44 13.01
N VAL A 87 6.34 7.15 12.76
CA VAL A 87 6.91 6.20 13.73
C VAL A 87 8.29 5.68 13.31
N GLU A 88 8.57 5.67 12.01
CA GLU A 88 9.86 5.25 11.48
C GLU A 88 10.15 6.01 10.18
N THR A 89 11.42 6.38 9.98
CA THR A 89 11.91 6.81 8.67
C THR A 89 13.36 6.39 8.50
N ARG A 90 13.69 5.81 7.34
CA ARG A 90 15.06 5.38 7.01
C ARG A 90 15.29 5.23 5.52
N ALA A 91 16.54 5.32 5.11
CA ALA A 91 16.93 4.95 3.76
C ALA A 91 16.99 3.42 3.61
N VAL A 92 16.58 2.94 2.45
CA VAL A 92 16.65 1.54 2.03
C VAL A 92 17.44 1.46 0.75
N ASN A 93 18.59 0.77 0.81
CA ASN A 93 19.39 0.52 -0.38
C ASN A 93 18.76 -0.60 -1.20
N ILE A 94 18.56 -0.36 -2.47
CA ILE A 94 18.03 -1.30 -3.43
C ILE A 94 19.17 -1.67 -4.39
N ILE A 95 19.30 -2.95 -4.69
CA ILE A 95 20.22 -3.38 -5.74
C ILE A 95 19.56 -3.02 -7.08
N SER A 96 20.24 -2.22 -7.89
CA SER A 96 19.79 -1.94 -9.27
C SER A 96 20.49 -2.87 -10.24
N ASP A 97 19.78 -3.33 -11.26
CA ASP A 97 20.35 -4.14 -12.32
C ASP A 97 21.04 -3.24 -13.37
N PRO A 98 22.30 -3.54 -13.78
CA PRO A 98 23.01 -2.74 -14.78
C PRO A 98 22.40 -2.86 -16.20
N ASN A 99 21.57 -3.86 -16.45
CA ASN A 99 20.85 -4.05 -17.71
C ASN A 99 19.44 -3.43 -17.67
N PHE A 100 19.12 -2.65 -16.64
CA PHE A 100 17.82 -2.00 -16.48
C PHE A 100 16.64 -2.98 -16.27
N GLU A 101 16.90 -4.18 -15.79
CA GLU A 101 15.86 -5.17 -15.48
C GLU A 101 15.20 -4.94 -14.12
N GLU A 102 14.01 -5.51 -13.95
CA GLU A 102 13.30 -5.49 -12.66
C GLU A 102 14.06 -6.34 -11.64
N VAL A 103 14.35 -5.75 -10.49
CA VAL A 103 14.98 -6.43 -9.35
C VAL A 103 13.96 -6.66 -8.24
N ARG A 104 14.01 -7.84 -7.64
CA ARG A 104 13.16 -8.20 -6.50
C ARG A 104 13.97 -8.21 -5.21
N SER A 105 13.43 -7.57 -4.19
CA SER A 105 14.02 -7.50 -2.86
C SER A 105 12.95 -7.59 -1.78
N GLU A 106 13.35 -7.64 -0.52
CA GLU A 106 12.46 -7.66 0.62
C GLU A 106 12.88 -6.58 1.61
N ILE A 107 11.88 -5.85 2.13
CA ILE A 107 12.05 -4.84 3.17
C ILE A 107 11.26 -5.27 4.38
N GLU A 108 11.83 -5.11 5.56
CA GLU A 108 11.20 -5.43 6.82
C GLU A 108 10.82 -4.16 7.59
N ILE A 109 9.59 -4.13 8.13
CA ILE A 109 9.11 -3.11 9.07
C ILE A 109 8.84 -3.80 10.40
N LYS A 110 9.45 -3.34 11.47
CA LYS A 110 9.11 -3.79 12.83
C LYS A 110 7.78 -3.20 13.22
N THR A 111 6.82 -4.06 13.57
CA THR A 111 5.50 -3.61 13.98
C THR A 111 5.46 -3.28 15.47
N GLY A 112 4.84 -2.15 15.80
CA GLY A 112 4.62 -1.70 17.16
C GLY A 112 3.30 -2.20 17.75
N ASP A 113 2.59 -1.29 18.42
CA ASP A 113 1.31 -1.54 19.07
C ASP A 113 0.16 -1.72 18.07
N TYR A 114 -0.99 -2.15 18.59
CA TYR A 114 -2.22 -2.25 17.82
C TYR A 114 -2.58 -0.96 17.09
N GLY A 115 -3.11 -1.06 15.90
CA GLY A 115 -3.56 0.08 15.12
C GLY A 115 -3.46 -0.11 13.62
N ILE A 116 -3.79 0.96 12.91
CA ILE A 116 -3.62 1.05 11.47
C ILE A 116 -2.35 1.84 11.18
N TYR A 117 -1.57 1.33 10.27
CA TYR A 117 -0.32 1.94 9.83
C TYR A 117 -0.32 2.15 8.33
N GLU A 118 0.33 3.20 7.89
CA GLU A 118 0.58 3.51 6.49
C GLU A 118 2.09 3.57 6.26
N PHE A 119 2.57 3.03 5.16
CA PHE A 119 3.96 3.21 4.76
C PHE A 119 4.05 3.85 3.38
N VAL A 120 5.13 4.56 3.18
CA VAL A 120 5.53 5.14 1.89
C VAL A 120 6.95 4.73 1.60
N LEU A 121 7.17 4.28 0.38
CA LEU A 121 8.49 4.08 -0.22
C LEU A 121 8.60 5.01 -1.40
N GLU A 122 9.57 5.90 -1.40
CA GLU A 122 9.77 6.85 -2.49
C GLU A 122 11.25 7.16 -2.71
N GLU A 123 11.62 7.45 -3.94
CA GLU A 123 12.94 8.01 -4.20
C GLU A 123 12.98 9.44 -3.64
N LYS A 124 14.03 9.77 -2.88
CA LYS A 124 14.16 11.08 -2.23
C LYS A 124 14.11 12.21 -3.25
N GLY A 125 13.12 13.10 -3.09
CA GLY A 125 12.93 14.25 -3.99
C GLY A 125 12.16 13.94 -5.27
N SER A 126 11.68 12.73 -5.45
CA SER A 126 10.85 12.37 -6.59
C SER A 126 9.51 13.09 -6.56
N LYS A 127 9.11 13.61 -7.73
CA LYS A 127 7.77 14.16 -7.98
C LYS A 127 6.89 13.20 -8.79
N ASN A 128 7.47 12.07 -9.24
CA ASN A 128 6.80 11.12 -10.10
C ASN A 128 6.14 10.01 -9.27
N ASP A 129 4.87 9.76 -9.50
CA ASP A 129 4.10 8.75 -8.80
C ASP A 129 4.57 7.30 -9.06
N ASN A 130 5.21 7.04 -10.21
CA ASN A 130 5.79 5.73 -10.51
C ASN A 130 7.02 5.40 -9.65
N GLU A 131 7.62 6.41 -9.04
CA GLU A 131 8.77 6.31 -8.14
C GLU A 131 8.33 6.24 -6.67
N LYS A 132 7.03 6.05 -6.41
CA LYS A 132 6.43 5.94 -5.09
C LYS A 132 5.56 4.70 -4.98
N ALA A 133 5.70 3.99 -3.89
CA ALA A 133 4.74 2.99 -3.47
C ALA A 133 4.25 3.31 -2.06
N PHE A 134 2.99 3.06 -1.83
CA PHE A 134 2.41 3.20 -0.50
C PHE A 134 1.49 2.02 -0.21
N GLY A 135 1.30 1.76 1.05
CA GLY A 135 0.37 0.76 1.49
C GLY A 135 -0.06 0.99 2.93
N PHE A 136 -1.13 0.34 3.31
CA PHE A 136 -1.57 0.32 4.70
C PHE A 136 -1.68 -1.11 5.21
N PHE A 137 -1.40 -1.28 6.49
CA PHE A 137 -1.53 -2.54 7.18
C PHE A 137 -2.09 -2.32 8.59
N THR A 138 -2.68 -3.37 9.12
CA THR A 138 -3.25 -3.34 10.48
C THR A 138 -2.43 -4.25 11.39
N VAL A 139 -2.05 -3.73 12.54
CA VAL A 139 -1.46 -4.52 13.62
C VAL A 139 -2.58 -5.00 14.53
N THR A 140 -2.84 -6.30 14.55
CA THR A 140 -3.99 -6.90 15.24
C THR A 140 -3.77 -8.39 15.53
N ASP A 141 -4.30 -8.85 16.67
CA ASP A 141 -4.38 -10.28 17.00
C ASP A 141 -5.65 -10.93 16.45
N PHE A 142 -6.54 -10.15 15.86
CA PHE A 142 -7.80 -10.66 15.32
C PHE A 142 -7.68 -11.01 13.85
N ALA A 143 -8.36 -12.07 13.46
CA ALA A 143 -8.70 -12.37 12.09
C ALA A 143 -10.20 -12.68 12.02
N PHE A 144 -10.78 -12.61 10.82
CA PHE A 144 -12.14 -13.01 10.63
C PHE A 144 -12.28 -13.89 9.40
N ILE A 145 -13.24 -14.80 9.46
CA ILE A 145 -13.67 -15.62 8.34
C ILE A 145 -15.09 -15.22 8.03
N GLN A 146 -15.35 -14.84 6.79
CA GLN A 146 -16.69 -14.53 6.31
C GLN A 146 -17.15 -15.65 5.39
N ARG A 147 -18.34 -16.18 5.67
CA ARG A 147 -19.06 -17.12 4.81
C ARG A 147 -20.34 -16.45 4.35
N THR A 148 -20.52 -16.31 3.05
CA THR A 148 -21.77 -15.80 2.46
C THR A 148 -22.60 -16.98 1.98
N SER A 149 -23.85 -17.10 2.44
CA SER A 149 -24.80 -18.07 1.98
C SER A 149 -25.49 -17.63 0.68
N ARG A 150 -26.18 -18.57 0.00
CA ARG A 150 -26.95 -18.26 -1.21
C ARG A 150 -28.12 -17.29 -0.97
N GLU A 151 -28.55 -17.12 0.27
CA GLU A 151 -29.62 -16.21 0.68
C GLU A 151 -29.14 -14.84 1.12
N ASN A 152 -27.91 -14.45 0.76
CA ASN A 152 -27.27 -13.19 1.13
C ASN A 152 -27.06 -12.98 2.65
N PHE A 153 -27.13 -14.03 3.45
CA PHE A 153 -26.67 -13.99 4.83
C PHE A 153 -25.15 -14.17 4.88
N SER A 154 -24.53 -13.44 5.77
CA SER A 154 -23.09 -13.55 6.02
C SER A 154 -22.83 -13.95 7.46
N ASP A 155 -22.24 -15.10 7.65
CA ASP A 155 -21.69 -15.51 8.94
C ASP A 155 -20.27 -14.96 9.05
N ILE A 156 -19.98 -14.32 10.17
CA ILE A 156 -18.65 -13.78 10.46
C ILE A 156 -18.13 -14.43 11.72
N TYR A 157 -17.03 -15.14 11.58
CA TYR A 157 -16.32 -15.77 12.70
C TYR A 157 -15.07 -14.95 13.00
N VAL A 158 -14.99 -14.36 14.19
CA VAL A 158 -13.78 -13.67 14.65
C VAL A 158 -12.95 -14.67 15.43
N ILE A 159 -11.69 -14.77 15.07
CA ILE A 159 -10.75 -15.73 15.63
C ILE A 159 -9.48 -15.02 16.12
N ASP A 160 -8.87 -15.58 17.14
CA ASP A 160 -7.51 -15.26 17.53
C ASP A 160 -6.57 -15.68 16.40
N ARG A 161 -5.82 -14.74 15.86
CA ARG A 161 -4.93 -14.97 14.72
C ARG A 161 -3.81 -15.96 15.03
N ILE A 162 -3.41 -16.08 16.30
CA ILE A 162 -2.30 -16.92 16.74
C ILE A 162 -2.80 -18.34 16.99
N LYS A 163 -3.89 -18.45 17.76
CA LYS A 163 -4.41 -19.72 18.24
C LYS A 163 -5.42 -20.36 17.27
N GLY A 164 -5.98 -19.57 16.34
CA GLY A 164 -7.07 -20.02 15.47
C GLY A 164 -8.38 -20.27 16.21
N THR A 165 -8.47 -19.92 17.50
CA THR A 165 -9.66 -20.18 18.32
C THR A 165 -10.67 -19.07 18.18
N PRO A 166 -11.99 -19.38 18.17
CA PRO A 166 -13.02 -18.35 18.14
C PRO A 166 -12.98 -17.45 19.37
N ILE A 167 -13.21 -16.16 19.15
CA ILE A 167 -13.33 -15.16 20.21
C ILE A 167 -14.81 -14.92 20.49
N LYS A 168 -15.20 -15.05 21.74
CA LYS A 168 -16.58 -14.82 22.20
C LYS A 168 -16.84 -13.33 22.42
N ASP A 169 -18.10 -12.94 22.42
CA ASP A 169 -18.62 -11.64 22.81
C ASP A 169 -18.03 -10.46 22.01
N VAL A 170 -17.77 -10.70 20.72
CA VAL A 170 -17.25 -9.68 19.81
C VAL A 170 -18.37 -8.78 19.31
N THR A 171 -18.21 -7.48 19.46
CA THR A 171 -19.11 -6.49 18.88
C THR A 171 -18.73 -6.20 17.43
N LEU A 172 -19.62 -6.51 16.50
CA LEU A 172 -19.46 -6.19 15.07
C LEU A 172 -20.23 -4.92 14.73
N ASN A 173 -19.52 -3.93 14.21
CA ASN A 173 -20.14 -2.77 13.61
C ASN A 173 -20.05 -2.87 12.09
N THR A 174 -21.21 -2.89 11.43
CA THR A 174 -21.28 -2.92 9.97
C THR A 174 -21.60 -1.54 9.42
N TYR A 175 -21.00 -1.22 8.29
CA TYR A 175 -21.13 0.08 7.65
C TYR A 175 -21.46 -0.11 6.17
N ASN A 176 -22.30 0.76 5.66
CA ASN A 176 -22.60 0.85 4.24
C ASN A 176 -21.87 2.06 3.67
N THR A 177 -21.31 1.87 2.49
CA THR A 177 -20.74 2.96 1.70
C THR A 177 -21.79 3.43 0.70
N LYS A 178 -22.09 4.71 0.67
CA LYS A 178 -23.01 5.33 -0.27
C LYS A 178 -22.36 6.52 -0.94
N TRP A 179 -22.45 6.59 -2.26
CA TRP A 179 -22.07 7.77 -3.03
C TRP A 179 -23.19 8.79 -2.96
N ASP A 180 -22.91 10.05 -2.60
CA ASP A 180 -23.91 11.12 -2.50
C ASP A 180 -23.89 12.09 -3.68
N GLY A 181 -23.12 11.80 -4.72
CA GLY A 181 -22.92 12.65 -5.89
C GLY A 181 -21.57 13.41 -5.85
N ASN A 182 -20.97 13.58 -4.69
CA ASN A 182 -19.72 14.30 -4.51
C ASN A 182 -18.65 13.46 -3.79
N ALA A 183 -19.04 12.72 -2.76
CA ALA A 183 -18.14 11.91 -1.94
C ALA A 183 -18.80 10.61 -1.48
N TYR A 184 -17.95 9.62 -1.09
CA TYR A 184 -18.44 8.45 -0.40
C TYR A 184 -18.72 8.77 1.07
N GLN A 185 -19.95 8.45 1.49
CA GLN A 185 -20.40 8.53 2.87
C GLN A 185 -20.43 7.14 3.48
N ILE A 186 -19.85 6.98 4.66
CA ILE A 186 -19.91 5.73 5.42
C ILE A 186 -20.94 5.89 6.52
N LYS A 187 -21.97 5.07 6.50
CA LYS A 187 -23.03 5.10 7.51
C LYS A 187 -23.10 3.76 8.24
N LYS A 188 -23.18 3.79 9.56
CA LYS A 188 -23.40 2.59 10.37
C LYS A 188 -24.72 1.94 9.95
N LYS A 189 -24.69 0.66 9.61
CA LYS A 189 -25.90 -0.09 9.31
C LYS A 189 -26.69 -0.23 10.62
N LYS A 190 -27.92 0.27 10.64
CA LYS A 190 -28.84 -0.03 11.74
C LYS A 190 -29.20 -1.52 11.63
N LYS A 191 -29.13 -2.21 12.76
CA LYS A 191 -29.65 -3.58 12.89
C LYS A 191 -31.16 -3.57 12.75
#